data_f1352837ea8427c4eb20e7f6bad25121
#
_entry.id   f1352837ea8427c4eb20e7f6bad25121
#
_cell.length_a   1.000
_cell.length_b   1.000
_cell.length_c   1.000
_cell.angle_alpha   90.00
_cell.angle_beta   90.00
_cell.angle_gamma   90.00
#
_symmetry.space_group_name_H-M   'P 1'
#
loop_
_entity.id
_entity.type
_entity.pdbx_description
1 polymer ?
#
loop_
_entity_poly.entity_id
_entity_poly.type
_entity_poly.pdbx_seq_one_letter_code
_entity_poly.pdbx_strand_id
1 'polypeptide(L)'
;MSAQTVSAPEIDIQEIPRARKRENVVLNLKAGDVVVVRSAREIAETLDENGTLDSLPFMPEMLEYCGKQFRVLNRVVQSTIDGAFLAGSHTESYVREFRNNDVVTLQTVRCSGAQHDNCQRACAIFWKEAWLRKADDIAEVSESNGSSNSLPRNLHLKTTTQPGKYFCQSSEFLKATLHLPMGKRIKKCFSAIAARNISVWGMMKRLFAWAWWRTYYKLIGESVRGSLEKTPTGVLDLKPGDLVQIKSLPEIKATLNSRGRNRGLHFSADQRPFCGQQFRVRNRADNFIAEGTGEMKHFQNTVMLEDVLCDSACFAFGGCYRSDLLYWREIWLRKI
;
A
#
# COMPACT_ATOMS: atom_id res chain seq x y z
N MET A 1 -37.34 -64.57 -5.58
CA MET A 1 -36.04 -63.96 -5.86
C MET A 1 -36.06 -62.63 -5.15
N SER A 2 -35.45 -62.58 -3.93
CA SER A 2 -35.43 -61.41 -3.10
C SER A 2 -34.20 -60.57 -3.40
N ALA A 3 -34.42 -59.30 -3.75
CA ALA A 3 -33.33 -58.34 -3.93
C ALA A 3 -32.84 -57.85 -2.57
N GLN A 4 -31.58 -58.11 -2.28
CA GLN A 4 -30.88 -57.54 -1.14
C GLN A 4 -30.41 -56.13 -1.46
N THR A 5 -30.93 -55.15 -0.74
CA THR A 5 -30.48 -53.76 -0.77
C THR A 5 -29.19 -53.64 0.09
N VAL A 6 -28.07 -53.35 -0.53
CA VAL A 6 -26.83 -53.06 0.13
C VAL A 6 -26.84 -51.58 0.52
N SER A 7 -26.84 -51.30 1.82
CA SER A 7 -26.72 -49.94 2.37
C SER A 7 -25.26 -49.46 2.24
N ALA A 8 -25.08 -48.25 1.70
CA ALA A 8 -23.79 -47.58 1.67
C ALA A 8 -23.31 -47.22 3.07
N PRO A 9 -21.97 -47.24 3.36
CA PRO A 9 -21.46 -46.90 4.68
C PRO A 9 -21.67 -45.41 4.95
N GLU A 10 -22.23 -45.11 6.11
CA GLU A 10 -22.35 -43.77 6.69
C GLU A 10 -20.94 -43.25 7.00
N ILE A 11 -20.52 -42.18 6.31
CA ILE A 11 -19.25 -41.52 6.58
C ILE A 11 -19.47 -40.63 7.82
N ASP A 12 -18.86 -41.04 8.90
CA ASP A 12 -18.79 -40.29 10.17
C ASP A 12 -18.04 -38.95 9.90
N ILE A 13 -18.78 -37.86 9.82
CA ILE A 13 -18.25 -36.51 9.67
C ILE A 13 -17.78 -36.09 11.06
N GLN A 14 -16.53 -36.43 11.40
CA GLN A 14 -15.87 -35.88 12.57
C GLN A 14 -15.86 -34.34 12.43
N GLU A 15 -16.58 -33.67 13.31
CA GLU A 15 -16.55 -32.21 13.47
C GLU A 15 -15.09 -31.76 13.64
N ILE A 16 -14.58 -31.05 12.67
CA ILE A 16 -13.27 -30.39 12.76
C ILE A 16 -13.38 -29.34 13.87
N PRO A 17 -12.54 -29.42 14.92
CA PRO A 17 -12.59 -28.46 16.02
C PRO A 17 -12.46 -27.05 15.43
N ARG A 18 -13.42 -26.17 15.73
CA ARG A 18 -13.33 -24.74 15.41
C ARG A 18 -11.99 -24.25 15.90
N ALA A 19 -11.13 -23.80 14.96
CA ALA A 19 -9.79 -23.29 15.23
C ALA A 19 -9.87 -22.32 16.42
N ARG A 20 -9.14 -22.62 17.50
CA ARG A 20 -8.98 -21.70 18.62
C ARG A 20 -8.47 -20.38 18.02
N LYS A 21 -9.27 -19.32 18.19
CA LYS A 21 -8.88 -17.95 17.85
C LYS A 21 -7.55 -17.67 18.56
N ARG A 22 -6.42 -17.83 17.84
CA ARG A 22 -5.10 -17.51 18.41
C ARG A 22 -5.17 -16.04 18.81
N GLU A 23 -4.84 -15.77 20.07
CA GLU A 23 -4.71 -14.40 20.57
C GLU A 23 -3.82 -13.61 19.60
N ASN A 24 -4.26 -12.39 19.29
CA ASN A 24 -3.48 -11.46 18.44
C ASN A 24 -2.12 -11.25 19.10
N VAL A 25 -1.11 -11.96 18.64
CA VAL A 25 0.27 -11.78 19.09
C VAL A 25 0.74 -10.42 18.57
N VAL A 26 0.77 -9.45 19.46
CA VAL A 26 1.30 -8.13 19.17
C VAL A 26 2.83 -8.19 19.31
N LEU A 27 3.55 -8.30 18.20
CA LEU A 27 5.01 -8.35 18.16
C LEU A 27 5.65 -6.98 18.43
N ASN A 28 4.88 -5.93 18.30
CA ASN A 28 5.30 -4.53 18.44
C ASN A 28 6.53 -4.19 17.58
N LEU A 29 6.47 -4.64 16.31
CA LEU A 29 7.55 -4.52 15.33
C LEU A 29 7.89 -3.05 15.05
N LYS A 30 9.18 -2.79 14.84
CA LYS A 30 9.75 -1.47 14.56
C LYS A 30 10.49 -1.50 13.22
N ALA A 31 10.67 -0.35 12.60
CA ALA A 31 11.51 -0.22 11.42
C ALA A 31 12.92 -0.75 11.70
N GLY A 32 13.44 -1.56 10.79
CA GLY A 32 14.73 -2.24 10.91
C GLY A 32 14.70 -3.62 11.56
N ASP A 33 13.62 -3.99 12.28
CA ASP A 33 13.49 -5.34 12.84
C ASP A 33 13.53 -6.39 11.72
N VAL A 34 14.15 -7.53 12.00
CA VAL A 34 14.22 -8.67 11.08
C VAL A 34 13.10 -9.64 11.42
N VAL A 35 12.33 -10.00 10.40
CA VAL A 35 11.17 -10.87 10.53
C VAL A 35 11.19 -11.97 9.49
N VAL A 36 10.55 -13.09 9.80
CA VAL A 36 10.24 -14.16 8.85
C VAL A 36 8.74 -14.22 8.63
N VAL A 37 8.33 -14.27 7.36
CA VAL A 37 6.92 -14.48 7.01
C VAL A 37 6.54 -15.91 7.39
N ARG A 38 5.44 -16.08 8.10
CA ARG A 38 4.93 -17.41 8.49
C ARG A 38 4.61 -18.25 7.27
N SER A 39 4.50 -19.56 7.45
CA SER A 39 4.05 -20.46 6.39
C SER A 39 2.62 -20.10 5.92
N ALA A 40 2.31 -20.42 4.68
CA ALA A 40 0.96 -20.20 4.12
C ALA A 40 -0.14 -20.86 4.96
N ARG A 41 0.14 -22.03 5.55
CA ARG A 41 -0.78 -22.75 6.44
C ARG A 41 -1.07 -21.97 7.73
N GLU A 42 -0.02 -21.46 8.39
CA GLU A 42 -0.18 -20.68 9.63
C GLU A 42 -0.93 -19.38 9.39
N ILE A 43 -0.67 -18.74 8.25
CA ILE A 43 -1.40 -17.53 7.86
C ILE A 43 -2.86 -17.86 7.60
N ALA A 44 -3.13 -18.94 6.86
CA ALA A 44 -4.50 -19.40 6.56
C ALA A 44 -5.35 -19.61 7.82
N GLU A 45 -4.75 -20.08 8.92
CA GLU A 45 -5.43 -20.27 10.22
C GLU A 45 -5.88 -18.94 10.87
N THR A 46 -5.35 -17.79 10.41
CA THR A 46 -5.71 -16.45 10.89
C THR A 46 -6.78 -15.78 10.06
N LEU A 47 -7.05 -16.28 8.85
CA LEU A 47 -7.92 -15.65 7.87
C LEU A 47 -9.38 -16.04 8.10
N ASP A 48 -10.27 -15.11 7.78
CA ASP A 48 -11.70 -15.36 7.67
C ASP A 48 -12.06 -16.06 6.35
N GLU A 49 -13.34 -16.33 6.14
CA GLU A 49 -13.89 -16.95 4.91
C GLU A 49 -13.62 -16.16 3.63
N ASN A 50 -13.32 -14.88 3.75
CA ASN A 50 -12.99 -14.00 2.63
C ASN A 50 -11.49 -13.92 2.34
N GLY A 51 -10.66 -14.65 3.11
CA GLY A 51 -9.20 -14.57 3.00
C GLY A 51 -8.63 -13.29 3.61
N THR A 52 -9.29 -12.71 4.64
CA THR A 52 -8.86 -11.46 5.27
C THR A 52 -8.60 -11.63 6.77
N LEU A 53 -7.78 -10.75 7.32
CA LEU A 53 -7.64 -10.53 8.76
C LEU A 53 -7.94 -9.06 9.06
N ASP A 54 -8.97 -8.79 9.87
CA ASP A 54 -9.50 -7.44 10.11
C ASP A 54 -9.82 -6.68 8.81
N SER A 55 -10.43 -7.37 7.84
CA SER A 55 -10.74 -6.87 6.49
C SER A 55 -9.52 -6.54 5.62
N LEU A 56 -8.30 -6.87 6.03
CA LEU A 56 -7.11 -6.74 5.21
C LEU A 56 -6.85 -8.05 4.46
N PRO A 57 -6.91 -8.08 3.10
CA PRO A 57 -6.69 -9.29 2.33
C PRO A 57 -5.26 -9.84 2.47
N PHE A 58 -5.14 -11.16 2.61
CA PHE A 58 -3.92 -11.87 2.26
C PHE A 58 -4.05 -12.27 0.78
N MET A 59 -3.21 -11.68 -0.07
CA MET A 59 -3.33 -11.82 -1.52
C MET A 59 -2.52 -13.01 -2.05
N PRO A 60 -2.90 -13.61 -3.21
CA PRO A 60 -2.16 -14.74 -3.79
C PRO A 60 -0.66 -14.45 -4.02
N GLU A 61 -0.30 -13.26 -4.45
CA GLU A 61 1.09 -12.84 -4.63
C GLU A 61 1.90 -12.77 -3.33
N MET A 62 1.25 -12.79 -2.17
CA MET A 62 1.94 -12.82 -0.88
C MET A 62 2.49 -14.21 -0.54
N LEU A 63 1.99 -15.26 -1.19
CA LEU A 63 2.44 -16.65 -0.98
C LEU A 63 3.93 -16.85 -1.29
N GLU A 64 4.44 -16.14 -2.29
CA GLU A 64 5.86 -16.23 -2.67
C GLU A 64 6.82 -15.80 -1.55
N TYR A 65 6.34 -15.01 -0.60
CA TYR A 65 7.14 -14.50 0.52
C TYR A 65 7.11 -15.40 1.76
N CYS A 66 6.21 -16.39 1.81
CA CYS A 66 6.09 -17.30 2.94
C CYS A 66 7.41 -18.03 3.22
N GLY A 67 7.82 -18.10 4.48
CA GLY A 67 9.09 -18.70 4.92
C GLY A 67 10.33 -17.85 4.67
N LYS A 68 10.22 -16.71 3.99
CA LYS A 68 11.36 -15.84 3.69
C LYS A 68 11.56 -14.76 4.75
N GLN A 69 12.81 -14.32 4.88
CA GLN A 69 13.24 -13.29 5.84
C GLN A 69 13.27 -11.92 5.19
N PHE A 70 12.80 -10.91 5.92
CA PHE A 70 12.76 -9.50 5.48
C PHE A 70 13.08 -8.55 6.63
N ARG A 71 13.43 -7.30 6.30
CA ARG A 71 13.45 -6.18 7.24
C ARG A 71 12.14 -5.41 7.20
N VAL A 72 11.65 -5.03 8.35
CA VAL A 72 10.54 -4.08 8.46
C VAL A 72 10.99 -2.73 7.91
N LEU A 73 10.25 -2.21 6.93
CA LEU A 73 10.46 -0.87 6.38
C LEU A 73 9.84 0.18 7.30
N ASN A 74 8.54 0.05 7.56
CA ASN A 74 7.78 0.94 8.43
C ASN A 74 6.71 0.17 9.21
N ARG A 75 6.43 0.61 10.44
CA ARG A 75 5.15 0.34 11.09
C ARG A 75 4.12 1.35 10.57
N VAL A 76 3.01 0.89 10.01
CA VAL A 76 2.00 1.77 9.42
C VAL A 76 1.12 2.38 10.52
N VAL A 77 1.68 3.29 11.29
CA VAL A 77 0.98 3.95 12.41
C VAL A 77 -0.18 4.82 11.94
N GLN A 78 -0.06 5.39 10.75
CA GLN A 78 -1.11 6.08 10.01
C GLN A 78 -0.80 6.05 8.52
N SER A 79 -1.84 6.20 7.70
CA SER A 79 -1.77 6.20 6.26
C SER A 79 -2.73 7.25 5.68
N THR A 80 -2.53 7.63 4.44
CA THR A 80 -3.47 8.48 3.68
C THR A 80 -4.12 7.67 2.58
N ILE A 81 -5.33 8.06 2.19
CA ILE A 81 -5.95 7.57 0.95
C ILE A 81 -5.18 8.16 -0.22
N ASP A 82 -5.08 7.43 -1.33
CA ASP A 82 -4.40 7.91 -2.53
C ASP A 82 -5.12 9.12 -3.12
N GLY A 83 -4.50 10.30 -2.97
CA GLY A 83 -5.04 11.57 -3.44
C GLY A 83 -5.02 11.75 -4.95
N ALA A 84 -4.30 10.89 -5.70
CA ALA A 84 -4.22 11.00 -7.16
C ALA A 84 -5.60 10.83 -7.82
N PHE A 85 -6.51 10.10 -7.16
CA PHE A 85 -7.85 9.76 -7.67
C PHE A 85 -8.98 10.53 -7.01
N LEU A 86 -8.72 11.21 -5.92
CA LEU A 86 -9.75 11.96 -5.23
C LEU A 86 -9.94 13.33 -5.88
N ALA A 87 -11.16 13.60 -6.33
CA ALA A 87 -11.50 14.87 -6.92
C ALA A 87 -11.49 15.98 -5.87
N GLY A 88 -10.35 16.67 -5.74
CA GLY A 88 -10.31 18.06 -5.28
C GLY A 88 -10.61 18.39 -3.82
N SER A 89 -10.89 17.45 -2.93
CA SER A 89 -11.11 17.78 -1.52
C SER A 89 -10.05 17.15 -0.62
N HIS A 90 -9.08 17.93 -0.20
CA HIS A 90 -8.16 17.61 0.89
C HIS A 90 -8.93 17.67 2.22
N THR A 91 -9.86 16.75 2.44
CA THR A 91 -10.63 16.68 3.68
C THR A 91 -9.86 15.93 4.75
N GLU A 92 -10.10 16.24 6.01
CA GLU A 92 -9.47 15.55 7.15
C GLU A 92 -9.73 14.05 7.20
N SER A 93 -10.74 13.55 6.45
CA SER A 93 -11.08 12.14 6.31
C SER A 93 -10.04 11.29 5.57
N TYR A 94 -9.03 11.93 4.98
CA TYR A 94 -7.94 11.28 4.27
C TYR A 94 -7.01 10.45 5.13
N VAL A 95 -6.79 10.85 6.39
CA VAL A 95 -5.85 10.16 7.26
C VAL A 95 -6.55 9.03 7.98
N ARG A 96 -5.99 7.85 7.86
CA ARG A 96 -6.56 6.60 8.35
C ARG A 96 -5.56 5.82 9.19
N GLU A 97 -6.07 4.92 10.02
CA GLU A 97 -5.29 3.97 10.80
C GLU A 97 -5.86 2.56 10.65
N PHE A 98 -5.01 1.53 10.71
CA PHE A 98 -5.47 0.16 10.82
C PHE A 98 -6.07 -0.09 12.22
N ARG A 99 -7.11 -0.93 12.29
CA ARG A 99 -7.92 -1.14 13.52
C ARG A 99 -7.07 -1.44 14.75
N ASN A 100 -6.09 -2.33 14.64
CA ASN A 100 -5.27 -2.79 15.76
C ASN A 100 -3.86 -2.19 15.78
N ASN A 101 -3.53 -1.30 14.86
CA ASN A 101 -2.19 -0.71 14.70
C ASN A 101 -1.05 -1.77 14.65
N ASP A 102 -1.33 -2.90 14.04
CA ASP A 102 -0.51 -4.12 13.96
C ASP A 102 -0.01 -4.41 12.54
N VAL A 103 0.09 -3.39 11.71
CA VAL A 103 0.47 -3.51 10.30
C VAL A 103 1.83 -2.88 10.06
N VAL A 104 2.66 -3.61 9.33
CA VAL A 104 3.97 -3.16 8.86
C VAL A 104 4.09 -3.29 7.34
N THR A 105 5.06 -2.60 6.75
CA THR A 105 5.56 -2.85 5.39
C THR A 105 6.96 -3.41 5.47
N LEU A 106 7.34 -4.23 4.48
CA LEU A 106 8.67 -4.87 4.41
C LEU A 106 9.51 -4.23 3.32
N GLN A 107 10.82 -4.18 3.53
CA GLN A 107 11.75 -3.64 2.54
C GLN A 107 11.73 -4.51 1.28
N THR A 108 11.82 -3.87 0.12
CA THR A 108 11.82 -4.49 -1.21
C THR A 108 10.55 -5.25 -1.61
N VAL A 109 9.59 -5.42 -0.71
CA VAL A 109 8.36 -6.17 -0.96
C VAL A 109 7.26 -5.24 -1.49
N ARG A 110 6.90 -5.44 -2.76
CA ARG A 110 5.82 -4.71 -3.43
C ARG A 110 4.96 -5.66 -4.24
N CYS A 111 3.68 -5.30 -4.37
CA CYS A 111 2.73 -6.01 -5.21
C CYS A 111 3.20 -6.00 -6.67
N SER A 112 3.26 -7.17 -7.30
CA SER A 112 3.59 -7.32 -8.72
C SER A 112 2.42 -6.97 -9.63
N GLY A 113 1.18 -7.08 -9.11
CA GLY A 113 -0.06 -6.95 -9.87
C GLY A 113 -0.36 -8.11 -10.82
N ALA A 114 0.47 -9.15 -10.84
CA ALA A 114 0.33 -10.27 -11.77
C ALA A 114 -1.01 -11.02 -11.60
N GLN A 115 -1.54 -11.06 -10.39
CA GLN A 115 -2.83 -11.69 -10.08
C GLN A 115 -4.04 -10.74 -10.28
N HIS A 116 -3.81 -9.53 -10.78
CA HIS A 116 -4.79 -8.47 -10.92
C HIS A 116 -4.63 -7.77 -12.28
N ASP A 117 -4.66 -8.54 -13.37
CA ASP A 117 -4.53 -8.09 -14.77
C ASP A 117 -3.38 -7.10 -14.99
N ASN A 118 -2.21 -7.45 -14.45
CA ASN A 118 -0.99 -6.64 -14.52
C ASN A 118 -1.17 -5.20 -13.99
N CYS A 119 -1.82 -5.06 -12.85
CA CYS A 119 -1.88 -3.78 -12.16
C CYS A 119 -0.48 -3.25 -11.89
N GLN A 120 -0.18 -2.06 -12.42
CA GLN A 120 1.17 -1.46 -12.39
C GLN A 120 1.37 -0.52 -11.19
N ARG A 121 0.46 -0.52 -10.22
CA ARG A 121 0.52 0.38 -9.08
C ARG A 121 1.73 0.15 -8.16
N ALA A 122 2.29 -1.06 -8.14
CA ALA A 122 3.44 -1.45 -7.33
C ALA A 122 3.31 -1.04 -5.85
N CYS A 123 2.12 -1.27 -5.25
CA CYS A 123 1.83 -0.94 -3.86
C CYS A 123 2.83 -1.60 -2.91
N ALA A 124 3.23 -0.91 -1.85
CA ALA A 124 3.85 -1.59 -0.71
C ALA A 124 2.81 -2.52 -0.09
N ILE A 125 3.17 -3.79 0.12
CA ILE A 125 2.28 -4.79 0.70
C ILE A 125 2.20 -4.58 2.21
N PHE A 126 0.99 -4.57 2.73
CA PHE A 126 0.70 -4.51 4.16
C PHE A 126 0.76 -5.91 4.79
N TRP A 127 1.50 -6.04 5.87
CA TRP A 127 1.68 -7.29 6.61
C TRP A 127 1.14 -7.13 8.02
N LYS A 128 0.17 -7.97 8.39
CA LYS A 128 -0.26 -8.08 9.79
C LYS A 128 0.86 -8.70 10.63
N GLU A 129 1.09 -8.22 11.84
CA GLU A 129 2.06 -8.83 12.76
C GLU A 129 1.76 -10.34 13.01
N ALA A 130 0.50 -10.72 12.98
CA ALA A 130 0.07 -12.11 13.09
C ALA A 130 0.60 -13.02 11.95
N TRP A 131 0.99 -12.46 10.82
CA TRP A 131 1.57 -13.18 9.67
C TRP A 131 3.10 -13.25 9.72
N LEU A 132 3.72 -12.72 10.77
CA LEU A 132 5.17 -12.57 10.91
C LEU A 132 5.65 -13.24 12.21
N ARG A 133 6.96 -13.54 12.26
CA ARG A 133 7.71 -13.90 13.47
C ARG A 133 8.99 -13.06 13.50
N LYS A 134 9.48 -12.73 14.69
CA LYS A 134 10.85 -12.16 14.80
C LYS A 134 11.87 -13.23 14.47
N ALA A 135 12.95 -12.82 13.79
CA ALA A 135 14.01 -13.75 13.43
C ALA A 135 14.72 -14.32 14.68
N ASP A 136 14.82 -13.53 15.74
CA ASP A 136 15.44 -13.94 17.01
C ASP A 136 14.66 -15.08 17.70
N ASP A 137 13.34 -15.16 17.48
CA ASP A 137 12.48 -16.21 18.05
C ASP A 137 12.64 -17.58 17.34
N ILE A 138 13.42 -17.66 16.24
CA ILE A 138 13.58 -18.88 15.43
C ILE A 138 14.65 -19.81 16.01
N ALA A 139 15.57 -19.30 16.84
CA ALA A 139 16.61 -20.10 17.46
C ALA A 139 16.09 -21.23 18.37
N GLU A 140 14.81 -21.13 18.82
CA GLU A 140 14.17 -22.13 19.69
C GLU A 140 13.29 -23.15 18.95
N VAL A 141 13.06 -22.98 17.64
CA VAL A 141 12.20 -23.87 16.84
C VAL A 141 12.99 -24.55 15.72
N SER A 142 14.09 -25.20 16.11
CA SER A 142 14.77 -26.17 15.24
C SER A 142 13.95 -27.45 15.18
N GLU A 143 13.66 -27.92 13.96
CA GLU A 143 13.27 -29.28 13.64
C GLU A 143 11.82 -29.74 13.89
N SER A 144 10.83 -29.01 13.45
CA SER A 144 9.57 -29.72 13.16
C SER A 144 8.84 -29.09 11.95
N ASN A 145 8.72 -29.89 10.94
CA ASN A 145 7.86 -29.83 9.77
C ASN A 145 8.43 -29.11 8.54
N GLY A 146 8.76 -29.92 7.55
CA GLY A 146 8.90 -29.50 6.16
C GLY A 146 7.73 -28.58 5.79
N SER A 147 8.05 -27.30 5.62
CA SER A 147 7.07 -26.24 5.36
C SER A 147 6.46 -26.45 3.99
N SER A 148 5.35 -27.17 3.93
CA SER A 148 4.49 -27.18 2.76
C SER A 148 3.92 -25.76 2.59
N ASN A 149 4.39 -25.02 1.59
CA ASN A 149 3.81 -23.73 1.18
C ASN A 149 2.46 -23.89 0.49
N SER A 150 1.84 -25.08 0.55
CA SER A 150 0.52 -25.33 0.02
C SER A 150 -0.56 -24.75 0.94
N LEU A 151 -1.48 -24.01 0.36
CA LEU A 151 -2.70 -23.57 1.04
C LEU A 151 -3.56 -24.77 1.41
N PRO A 152 -4.32 -24.69 2.52
CA PRO A 152 -5.39 -25.65 2.79
C PRO A 152 -6.35 -25.73 1.60
N ARG A 153 -6.79 -26.94 1.24
CA ARG A 153 -7.63 -27.19 0.04
C ARG A 153 -8.94 -26.40 0.02
N ASN A 154 -9.40 -25.96 1.16
CA ASN A 154 -10.64 -25.18 1.33
C ASN A 154 -10.46 -23.67 1.37
N LEU A 155 -9.22 -23.16 1.28
CA LEU A 155 -8.94 -21.72 1.26
C LEU A 155 -8.69 -21.25 -0.17
N HIS A 156 -9.62 -20.43 -0.67
CA HIS A 156 -9.49 -19.74 -1.94
C HIS A 156 -9.20 -18.26 -1.70
N LEU A 157 -8.02 -17.81 -2.12
CA LEU A 157 -7.67 -16.39 -2.10
C LEU A 157 -8.34 -15.69 -3.29
N LYS A 158 -9.26 -14.79 -2.99
CA LYS A 158 -10.01 -14.03 -3.99
C LYS A 158 -9.12 -12.99 -4.67
N THR A 159 -9.29 -12.79 -5.97
CA THR A 159 -8.67 -11.69 -6.73
C THR A 159 -9.69 -10.70 -7.26
N THR A 160 -10.98 -11.06 -7.23
CA THR A 160 -12.10 -10.25 -7.70
C THR A 160 -13.29 -10.36 -6.75
N THR A 161 -14.11 -9.31 -6.67
CA THR A 161 -15.39 -9.31 -5.94
C THR A 161 -16.56 -9.43 -6.89
N GLN A 162 -16.46 -8.81 -8.06
CA GLN A 162 -17.46 -8.79 -9.14
C GLN A 162 -16.72 -8.64 -10.47
N PRO A 163 -17.35 -8.91 -11.61
CA PRO A 163 -16.77 -8.61 -12.92
C PRO A 163 -16.27 -7.16 -12.99
N GLY A 164 -15.00 -6.96 -13.34
CA GLY A 164 -14.36 -5.64 -13.42
C GLY A 164 -14.02 -4.97 -12.08
N LYS A 165 -14.21 -5.66 -10.94
CA LYS A 165 -13.80 -5.18 -9.62
C LYS A 165 -12.84 -6.14 -8.95
N TYR A 166 -11.63 -5.69 -8.77
CA TYR A 166 -10.54 -6.46 -8.16
C TYR A 166 -10.62 -6.42 -6.64
N PHE A 167 -10.15 -7.52 -6.04
CA PHE A 167 -10.07 -7.68 -4.58
C PHE A 167 -8.61 -7.75 -4.17
N CYS A 168 -8.10 -6.68 -3.59
CA CYS A 168 -6.71 -6.56 -3.12
C CYS A 168 -6.63 -5.60 -1.93
N GLN A 169 -5.45 -5.46 -1.35
CA GLN A 169 -5.26 -4.56 -0.20
C GLN A 169 -5.58 -3.09 -0.52
N SER A 170 -5.45 -2.68 -1.78
CA SER A 170 -5.80 -1.33 -2.21
C SER A 170 -7.32 -1.15 -2.33
N SER A 171 -8.05 -2.09 -2.93
CA SER A 171 -9.52 -2.01 -3.04
C SER A 171 -10.19 -2.08 -1.67
N GLU A 172 -9.67 -2.90 -0.75
CA GLU A 172 -10.23 -3.12 0.57
C GLU A 172 -9.66 -2.17 1.65
N PHE A 173 -8.78 -1.25 1.28
CA PHE A 173 -8.09 -0.35 2.21
C PHE A 173 -9.05 0.43 3.13
N LEU A 174 -10.17 0.92 2.58
CA LEU A 174 -11.17 1.66 3.35
C LEU A 174 -11.88 0.78 4.38
N LYS A 175 -12.09 -0.51 4.09
CA LYS A 175 -12.70 -1.47 5.02
C LYS A 175 -11.73 -1.91 6.11
N ALA A 176 -10.45 -2.08 5.77
CA ALA A 176 -9.39 -2.47 6.70
C ALA A 176 -8.97 -1.36 7.66
N THR A 177 -9.33 -0.11 7.37
CA THR A 177 -8.87 1.06 8.12
C THR A 177 -10.02 1.89 8.68
N LEU A 178 -9.73 2.70 9.69
CA LEU A 178 -10.64 3.67 10.29
C LEU A 178 -10.14 5.09 10.03
N HIS A 179 -11.06 6.04 10.01
CA HIS A 179 -10.70 7.46 10.00
C HIS A 179 -9.92 7.81 11.28
N LEU A 180 -8.79 8.50 11.10
CA LEU A 180 -7.96 8.97 12.22
C LEU A 180 -8.23 10.45 12.50
N PRO A 181 -9.01 10.79 13.56
CA PRO A 181 -9.32 12.15 13.88
C PRO A 181 -8.09 12.94 14.35
N MET A 182 -8.08 14.26 14.10
CA MET A 182 -6.93 15.14 14.34
C MET A 182 -6.38 15.01 15.76
N GLY A 183 -7.24 14.94 16.77
CA GLY A 183 -6.82 14.82 18.17
C GLY A 183 -5.98 13.58 18.50
N LYS A 184 -6.16 12.49 17.74
CA LYS A 184 -5.35 11.27 17.92
C LYS A 184 -4.01 11.31 17.17
N ARG A 185 -3.84 12.18 16.17
CA ARG A 185 -2.64 12.22 15.31
C ARG A 185 -1.37 12.60 16.08
N ILE A 186 -1.50 13.41 17.14
CA ILE A 186 -0.35 13.74 18.03
C ILE A 186 0.23 12.47 18.64
N LYS A 187 -0.61 11.57 19.16
CA LYS A 187 -0.16 10.27 19.71
C LYS A 187 0.53 9.42 18.63
N LYS A 188 0.06 9.50 17.37
CA LYS A 188 0.67 8.77 16.25
C LYS A 188 2.05 9.30 15.88
N CYS A 189 2.34 10.60 16.08
CA CYS A 189 3.70 11.12 15.92
C CYS A 189 4.68 10.46 16.91
N PHE A 190 4.30 10.36 18.18
CA PHE A 190 5.11 9.64 19.18
C PHE A 190 5.24 8.15 18.85
N SER A 191 4.14 7.52 18.41
CA SER A 191 4.16 6.11 17.97
C SER A 191 5.10 5.90 16.77
N ALA A 192 5.17 6.84 15.82
CA ALA A 192 6.06 6.76 14.68
C ALA A 192 7.54 6.85 15.08
N ILE A 193 7.86 7.73 16.04
CA ILE A 193 9.21 7.85 16.60
C ILE A 193 9.57 6.56 17.37
N ALA A 194 8.67 6.08 18.23
CA ALA A 194 8.87 4.85 19.00
C ALA A 194 9.04 3.62 18.11
N ALA A 195 8.35 3.59 16.97
CA ALA A 195 8.47 2.56 15.94
C ALA A 195 9.73 2.72 15.06
N ARG A 196 10.60 3.68 15.31
CA ARG A 196 11.80 4.00 14.51
C ARG A 196 11.52 4.34 13.05
N ASN A 197 10.27 4.64 12.69
CA ASN A 197 9.93 5.06 11.33
C ASN A 197 10.60 6.39 10.95
N ILE A 198 10.78 7.26 11.92
CA ILE A 198 11.34 8.60 11.73
C ILE A 198 12.05 9.06 13.00
N SER A 199 13.12 9.83 12.84
CA SER A 199 13.79 10.48 13.97
C SER A 199 12.96 11.65 14.53
N VAL A 200 13.25 12.07 15.75
CA VAL A 200 12.61 13.25 16.36
C VAL A 200 12.77 14.48 15.46
N TRP A 201 13.99 14.71 14.94
CA TRP A 201 14.26 15.81 14.02
C TRP A 201 13.48 15.70 12.70
N GLY A 202 13.41 14.50 12.14
CA GLY A 202 12.58 14.23 10.96
C GLY A 202 11.09 14.53 11.20
N MET A 203 10.57 14.17 12.37
CA MET A 203 9.20 14.51 12.76
C MET A 203 8.99 16.00 12.85
N MET A 204 9.91 16.74 13.50
CA MET A 204 9.84 18.21 13.57
C MET A 204 9.80 18.85 12.19
N LYS A 205 10.63 18.40 11.26
CA LYS A 205 10.61 18.86 9.86
C LYS A 205 9.26 18.61 9.19
N ARG A 206 8.66 17.41 9.37
CA ARG A 206 7.33 17.10 8.83
C ARG A 206 6.23 17.97 9.42
N LEU A 207 6.24 18.20 10.73
CA LEU A 207 5.26 19.06 11.39
C LEU A 207 5.38 20.51 10.92
N PHE A 208 6.60 21.00 10.75
CA PHE A 208 6.84 22.33 10.18
C PHE A 208 6.34 22.42 8.72
N ALA A 209 6.67 21.42 7.90
CA ALA A 209 6.21 21.37 6.51
C ALA A 209 4.66 21.37 6.44
N TRP A 210 4.01 20.56 7.28
CA TRP A 210 2.55 20.52 7.36
C TRP A 210 1.95 21.89 7.76
N ALA A 211 2.49 22.56 8.81
CA ALA A 211 2.03 23.86 9.27
C ALA A 211 2.22 24.93 8.19
N TRP A 212 3.41 24.94 7.55
CA TRP A 212 3.72 25.83 6.45
C TRP A 212 2.75 25.67 5.28
N TRP A 213 2.56 24.42 4.80
CA TRP A 213 1.67 24.14 3.69
C TRP A 213 0.22 24.43 4.02
N ARG A 214 -0.24 24.13 5.22
CA ARG A 214 -1.60 24.45 5.68
C ARG A 214 -1.86 25.96 5.66
N THR A 215 -0.91 26.75 6.11
CA THR A 215 -0.99 28.22 6.09
C THR A 215 -0.98 28.74 4.64
N TYR A 216 -0.04 28.22 3.83
CA TYR A 216 0.07 28.58 2.43
C TYR A 216 -1.24 28.29 1.66
N TYR A 217 -1.82 27.11 1.85
CA TYR A 217 -3.11 26.76 1.21
C TYR A 217 -4.26 27.66 1.62
N LYS A 218 -4.31 28.09 2.88
CA LYS A 218 -5.33 29.02 3.36
C LYS A 218 -5.22 30.42 2.73
N LEU A 219 -3.99 30.87 2.52
CA LEU A 219 -3.73 32.23 2.01
C LEU A 219 -3.73 32.33 0.48
N ILE A 220 -3.19 31.36 -0.19
CA ILE A 220 -2.89 31.41 -1.63
C ILE A 220 -3.72 30.40 -2.43
N GLY A 221 -4.29 29.39 -1.78
CA GLY A 221 -5.01 28.29 -2.41
C GLY A 221 -4.06 27.18 -2.90
N GLU A 222 -4.53 26.32 -3.81
CA GLU A 222 -3.74 25.21 -4.30
C GLU A 222 -2.37 25.66 -4.85
N SER A 223 -1.31 25.00 -4.38
CA SER A 223 0.07 25.47 -4.54
C SER A 223 0.62 25.36 -5.96
N VAL A 224 0.05 24.49 -6.78
CA VAL A 224 0.54 24.25 -8.14
C VAL A 224 -0.63 24.26 -9.11
N ARG A 225 -0.99 25.47 -9.57
CA ARG A 225 -2.01 25.67 -10.60
C ARG A 225 -1.35 26.09 -11.89
N GLY A 226 -1.87 25.60 -13.01
CA GLY A 226 -1.61 26.13 -14.32
C GLY A 226 -2.76 27.01 -14.82
N SER A 227 -2.72 27.37 -16.09
CA SER A 227 -3.73 28.23 -16.72
C SER A 227 -4.40 27.56 -17.93
N LEU A 228 -4.04 26.31 -18.24
CA LEU A 228 -4.53 25.67 -19.45
C LEU A 228 -5.96 25.13 -19.26
N GLU A 229 -6.81 25.33 -20.25
CA GLU A 229 -8.11 24.66 -20.35
C GLU A 229 -7.93 23.22 -20.82
N LYS A 230 -7.15 23.01 -21.87
CA LYS A 230 -6.79 21.70 -22.42
C LYS A 230 -5.31 21.43 -22.20
N THR A 231 -5.02 20.42 -21.42
CA THR A 231 -3.63 20.07 -21.04
C THR A 231 -2.95 19.24 -22.12
N PRO A 232 -1.67 19.54 -22.44
CA PRO A 232 -0.92 18.85 -23.48
C PRO A 232 -0.56 17.42 -23.08
N THR A 233 -0.22 16.61 -24.10
CA THR A 233 0.34 15.27 -23.95
C THR A 233 1.83 15.33 -24.32
N GLY A 234 2.68 14.63 -23.56
CA GLY A 234 4.05 14.36 -23.94
C GLY A 234 4.27 12.86 -23.97
N VAL A 235 4.96 12.36 -24.98
CA VAL A 235 5.29 10.95 -25.14
C VAL A 235 6.81 10.84 -25.24
N LEU A 236 7.43 10.14 -24.30
CA LEU A 236 8.86 9.82 -24.28
C LEU A 236 9.11 8.31 -24.45
N ASP A 237 8.03 7.52 -24.46
CA ASP A 237 8.09 6.04 -24.51
C ASP A 237 9.07 5.46 -23.50
N LEU A 238 8.99 5.92 -22.25
CA LEU A 238 9.89 5.56 -21.19
C LEU A 238 9.71 4.10 -20.78
N LYS A 239 10.84 3.44 -20.53
CA LYS A 239 10.92 2.03 -20.11
C LYS A 239 11.58 1.92 -18.74
N PRO A 240 11.29 0.83 -17.98
CA PRO A 240 12.02 0.56 -16.74
C PRO A 240 13.54 0.62 -16.95
N GLY A 241 14.24 1.31 -16.04
CA GLY A 241 15.68 1.55 -16.10
C GLY A 241 16.11 2.83 -16.84
N ASP A 242 15.26 3.45 -17.67
CA ASP A 242 15.58 4.73 -18.31
C ASP A 242 15.92 5.79 -17.27
N LEU A 243 17.00 6.55 -17.51
CA LEU A 243 17.37 7.69 -16.68
C LEU A 243 16.61 8.92 -17.15
N VAL A 244 15.95 9.59 -16.22
CA VAL A 244 15.14 10.79 -16.50
C VAL A 244 15.46 11.91 -15.52
N GLN A 245 15.29 13.16 -15.98
CA GLN A 245 15.27 14.32 -15.12
C GLN A 245 13.85 14.86 -15.00
N ILE A 246 13.40 15.09 -13.76
CA ILE A 246 12.15 15.79 -13.50
C ILE A 246 12.32 17.27 -13.90
N LYS A 247 11.40 17.79 -14.70
CA LYS A 247 11.42 19.19 -15.13
C LYS A 247 11.30 20.15 -13.94
N SER A 248 11.69 21.38 -14.14
CA SER A 248 11.51 22.45 -13.15
C SER A 248 10.03 22.71 -12.87
N LEU A 249 9.72 23.22 -11.67
CA LEU A 249 8.34 23.52 -11.29
C LEU A 249 7.63 24.50 -12.27
N PRO A 250 8.28 25.58 -12.80
CA PRO A 250 7.66 26.44 -13.81
C PRO A 250 7.28 25.68 -15.09
N GLU A 251 8.14 24.79 -15.58
CA GLU A 251 7.87 23.98 -16.78
C GLU A 251 6.70 23.03 -16.56
N ILE A 252 6.64 22.40 -15.38
CA ILE A 252 5.51 21.53 -15.03
C ILE A 252 4.21 22.34 -14.94
N LYS A 253 4.23 23.50 -14.28
CA LYS A 253 3.07 24.41 -14.18
C LYS A 253 2.51 24.79 -15.55
N ALA A 254 3.37 25.03 -16.54
CA ALA A 254 2.98 25.35 -17.90
C ALA A 254 2.18 24.23 -18.60
N THR A 255 2.19 23.00 -18.04
CA THR A 255 1.42 21.86 -18.57
C THR A 255 0.11 21.59 -17.83
N LEU A 256 -0.19 22.34 -16.76
CA LEU A 256 -1.31 22.08 -15.86
C LEU A 256 -2.51 22.99 -16.16
N ASN A 257 -3.69 22.53 -15.78
CA ASN A 257 -4.91 23.34 -15.73
C ASN A 257 -5.05 24.09 -14.39
N SER A 258 -6.12 24.87 -14.27
CA SER A 258 -6.44 25.65 -13.06
C SER A 258 -6.64 24.80 -11.80
N ARG A 259 -6.86 23.49 -11.93
CA ARG A 259 -6.98 22.53 -10.83
C ARG A 259 -5.66 21.78 -10.53
N GLY A 260 -4.53 22.23 -11.09
CA GLY A 260 -3.23 21.58 -10.89
C GLY A 260 -3.12 20.18 -11.51
N ARG A 261 -3.88 19.90 -12.58
CA ARG A 261 -3.94 18.58 -13.22
C ARG A 261 -3.41 18.62 -14.65
N ASN A 262 -2.75 17.53 -15.07
CA ASN A 262 -2.49 17.23 -16.46
C ASN A 262 -3.25 15.94 -16.82
N ARG A 263 -4.20 16.03 -17.77
CA ARG A 263 -5.03 14.89 -18.22
C ARG A 263 -5.57 14.04 -17.06
N GLY A 264 -6.11 14.71 -16.02
CA GLY A 264 -6.71 14.07 -14.86
C GLY A 264 -5.74 13.79 -13.71
N LEU A 265 -4.42 13.61 -13.94
CA LEU A 265 -3.45 13.38 -12.89
C LEU A 265 -3.07 14.71 -12.21
N HIS A 266 -3.19 14.75 -10.90
CA HIS A 266 -2.84 15.92 -10.08
C HIS A 266 -1.34 15.96 -9.81
N PHE A 267 -0.72 17.14 -9.94
CA PHE A 267 0.65 17.38 -9.49
C PHE A 267 0.61 17.92 -8.06
N SER A 268 0.99 17.08 -7.12
CA SER A 268 0.88 17.37 -5.68
C SER A 268 2.05 18.19 -5.14
N ALA A 269 1.86 18.81 -3.97
CA ALA A 269 2.95 19.49 -3.28
C ALA A 269 4.09 18.54 -2.88
N ASP A 270 3.78 17.26 -2.59
CA ASP A 270 4.78 16.24 -2.25
C ASP A 270 5.72 15.91 -3.43
N GLN A 271 5.36 16.24 -4.67
CA GLN A 271 6.20 16.07 -5.85
C GLN A 271 7.21 17.19 -6.04
N ARG A 272 6.96 18.38 -5.48
CA ARG A 272 7.82 19.56 -5.67
C ARG A 272 9.29 19.39 -5.26
N PRO A 273 9.60 18.72 -4.13
CA PRO A 273 11.00 18.53 -3.72
C PRO A 273 11.86 17.80 -4.75
N PHE A 274 11.25 17.02 -5.62
CA PHE A 274 11.95 16.21 -6.62
C PHE A 274 12.21 16.97 -7.95
N CYS A 275 11.62 18.15 -8.16
CA CYS A 275 11.83 18.93 -9.36
C CYS A 275 13.32 19.21 -9.61
N GLY A 276 13.79 19.01 -10.85
CA GLY A 276 15.18 19.19 -11.26
C GLY A 276 16.10 18.01 -10.97
N GLN A 277 15.66 17.04 -10.16
CA GLN A 277 16.46 15.86 -9.81
C GLN A 277 16.35 14.75 -10.85
N GLN A 278 17.31 13.82 -10.83
CA GLN A 278 17.39 12.68 -11.74
C GLN A 278 17.04 11.39 -11.03
N PHE A 279 16.28 10.55 -11.70
CA PHE A 279 15.84 9.24 -11.19
C PHE A 279 15.78 8.22 -12.32
N ARG A 280 15.79 6.94 -11.98
CA ARG A 280 15.47 5.87 -12.94
C ARG A 280 13.98 5.59 -12.94
N VAL A 281 13.47 5.28 -14.12
CA VAL A 281 12.11 4.77 -14.28
C VAL A 281 12.04 3.39 -13.67
N ARG A 282 11.16 3.21 -12.68
CA ARG A 282 10.91 1.92 -12.06
C ARG A 282 10.00 1.05 -12.91
N ASN A 283 8.84 1.58 -13.27
CA ASN A 283 7.84 0.91 -14.11
C ASN A 283 6.87 1.93 -14.70
N ARG A 284 6.16 1.49 -15.73
CA ARG A 284 5.01 2.23 -16.24
C ARG A 284 3.85 2.17 -15.23
N ALA A 285 2.95 3.13 -15.31
CA ALA A 285 1.77 3.23 -14.48
C ALA A 285 0.54 3.54 -15.36
N ASP A 286 0.39 2.76 -16.42
CA ASP A 286 -0.71 2.94 -17.37
C ASP A 286 -1.99 2.27 -16.88
N ASN A 287 -1.86 1.16 -16.13
CA ASN A 287 -2.98 0.37 -15.60
C ASN A 287 -2.83 0.22 -14.08
N PHE A 288 -3.85 0.63 -13.33
CA PHE A 288 -3.83 0.41 -11.89
C PHE A 288 -5.24 0.37 -11.28
N ILE A 289 -5.38 -0.38 -10.22
CA ILE A 289 -6.62 -0.52 -9.48
C ILE A 289 -6.81 0.71 -8.58
N ALA A 290 -7.96 1.38 -8.76
CA ALA A 290 -8.33 2.53 -7.96
C ALA A 290 -8.66 2.11 -6.54
N GLU A 291 -8.09 2.85 -5.58
CA GLU A 291 -8.28 2.58 -4.17
C GLU A 291 -9.74 2.74 -3.74
N GLY A 292 -10.21 1.79 -2.96
CA GLY A 292 -11.56 1.78 -2.40
C GLY A 292 -12.68 1.38 -3.38
N THR A 293 -12.47 1.48 -4.70
CA THR A 293 -13.49 1.05 -5.69
C THR A 293 -13.18 -0.31 -6.30
N GLY A 294 -11.90 -0.68 -6.36
CA GLY A 294 -11.43 -1.91 -6.99
C GLY A 294 -11.50 -1.92 -8.52
N GLU A 295 -11.81 -0.78 -9.14
CA GLU A 295 -11.91 -0.67 -10.61
C GLU A 295 -10.53 -0.45 -11.23
N MET A 296 -10.26 -1.08 -12.39
CA MET A 296 -9.07 -0.77 -13.18
C MET A 296 -9.23 0.61 -13.82
N LYS A 297 -8.23 1.47 -13.62
CA LYS A 297 -8.12 2.78 -14.27
C LYS A 297 -6.95 2.75 -15.24
N HIS A 298 -7.14 3.43 -16.37
CA HIS A 298 -6.15 3.51 -17.43
C HIS A 298 -5.60 4.92 -17.53
N PHE A 299 -4.29 5.05 -17.39
CA PHE A 299 -3.57 6.29 -17.66
C PHE A 299 -2.59 6.07 -18.82
N GLN A 300 -2.42 7.06 -19.64
CA GLN A 300 -1.42 7.03 -20.72
C GLN A 300 -0.20 7.83 -20.31
N ASN A 301 0.98 7.42 -20.79
CA ASN A 301 2.22 8.19 -20.66
C ASN A 301 2.51 8.57 -19.20
N THR A 302 2.40 7.59 -18.30
CA THR A 302 2.62 7.75 -16.87
C THR A 302 3.61 6.69 -16.40
N VAL A 303 4.54 7.11 -15.55
CA VAL A 303 5.57 6.24 -14.97
C VAL A 303 5.69 6.47 -13.48
N MET A 304 6.30 5.53 -12.79
CA MET A 304 6.81 5.66 -11.43
C MET A 304 8.34 5.65 -11.44
N LEU A 305 8.93 6.42 -10.53
CA LEU A 305 10.38 6.56 -10.42
C LEU A 305 10.89 5.79 -9.20
N GLU A 306 12.11 5.28 -9.26
CA GLU A 306 12.77 4.58 -8.16
C GLU A 306 12.97 5.56 -7.00
N ASP A 307 12.67 5.08 -5.77
CA ASP A 307 12.86 5.80 -4.50
C ASP A 307 12.10 7.13 -4.36
N VAL A 308 11.21 7.45 -5.30
CA VAL A 308 10.36 8.65 -5.24
C VAL A 308 9.04 8.31 -4.55
N LEU A 309 9.09 8.34 -3.22
CA LEU A 309 7.98 7.93 -2.36
C LEU A 309 7.15 9.12 -1.88
N CYS A 310 5.85 8.89 -1.73
CA CYS A 310 4.94 9.82 -1.07
C CYS A 310 5.07 9.68 0.44
N ASP A 311 5.34 10.76 1.15
CA ASP A 311 5.30 10.81 2.61
C ASP A 311 4.11 11.62 3.14
N SER A 312 3.33 12.24 2.25
CA SER A 312 2.17 13.10 2.55
C SER A 312 2.44 14.17 3.61
N ALA A 313 3.69 14.60 3.79
CA ALA A 313 4.07 15.55 4.83
C ALA A 313 3.37 16.91 4.67
N CYS A 314 3.02 17.28 3.43
CA CYS A 314 2.30 18.53 3.14
C CYS A 314 0.82 18.49 3.53
N PHE A 315 0.21 17.31 3.58
CA PHE A 315 -1.24 17.15 3.72
C PHE A 315 -1.66 16.49 5.04
N ALA A 316 -0.87 15.52 5.52
CA ALA A 316 -1.19 14.76 6.72
C ALA A 316 -0.30 15.19 7.88
N PHE A 317 -0.91 15.61 9.01
CA PHE A 317 -0.18 15.87 10.24
C PHE A 317 0.62 14.61 10.66
N GLY A 318 1.94 14.71 10.71
CA GLY A 318 2.83 13.58 10.99
C GLY A 318 3.17 12.71 9.78
N GLY A 319 2.62 12.99 8.58
CA GLY A 319 2.92 12.29 7.32
C GLY A 319 2.21 10.95 7.14
N CYS A 320 2.62 10.20 6.12
CA CYS A 320 2.12 8.86 5.77
C CYS A 320 3.26 7.85 5.84
N TYR A 321 2.98 6.63 6.33
CA TYR A 321 3.98 5.54 6.46
C TYR A 321 3.69 4.37 5.53
N ARG A 322 2.92 4.60 4.48
CA ARG A 322 2.57 3.59 3.48
C ARG A 322 3.69 3.33 2.47
N SER A 323 4.53 4.34 2.19
CA SER A 323 5.63 4.27 1.22
C SER A 323 5.16 3.99 -0.22
N ASP A 324 4.05 4.60 -0.64
CA ASP A 324 3.57 4.52 -2.02
C ASP A 324 4.46 5.35 -2.95
N LEU A 325 4.59 4.89 -4.20
CA LEU A 325 5.31 5.59 -5.25
C LEU A 325 4.45 6.75 -5.81
N LEU A 326 5.11 7.84 -6.20
CA LEU A 326 4.46 8.96 -6.86
C LEU A 326 4.33 8.72 -8.36
N TYR A 327 3.21 9.19 -8.95
CA TYR A 327 2.92 9.06 -10.38
C TYR A 327 3.45 10.26 -11.15
N TRP A 328 4.16 10.02 -12.27
CA TRP A 328 4.78 11.06 -13.09
C TRP A 328 4.29 10.98 -14.53
N ARG A 329 3.70 12.07 -15.05
CA ARG A 329 3.45 12.18 -16.48
C ARG A 329 4.76 12.29 -17.25
N GLU A 330 4.91 11.60 -18.38
CA GLU A 330 6.12 11.71 -19.22
C GLU A 330 6.41 13.15 -19.65
N ILE A 331 5.36 13.98 -19.85
CA ILE A 331 5.53 15.41 -20.17
C ILE A 331 6.24 16.20 -19.06
N TRP A 332 6.25 15.71 -17.80
CA TRP A 332 6.96 16.32 -16.67
C TRP A 332 8.42 15.90 -16.58
N LEU A 333 8.87 15.05 -17.51
CA LEU A 333 10.19 14.42 -17.49
C LEU A 333 10.98 14.79 -18.75
N ARG A 334 12.30 14.64 -18.68
CA ARG A 334 13.23 14.63 -19.82
C ARG A 334 14.02 13.33 -19.76
N LYS A 335 14.14 12.64 -20.87
CA LYS A 335 15.05 11.49 -20.99
C LYS A 335 16.48 12.02 -21.08
N ILE A 336 17.41 11.39 -20.36
CA ILE A 336 18.84 11.72 -20.32
C ILE A 336 19.62 10.66 -21.10
#